data_624b1ec74135549dd4a3aeea3e93443a
#
_entry.id   624b1ec74135549dd4a3aeea3e93443a
#
_cell.length_a   1.000
_cell.length_b   1.000
_cell.length_c   1.000
_cell.angle_alpha   90.00
_cell.angle_beta   90.00
_cell.angle_gamma   90.00
#
_symmetry.space_group_name_H-M   'P 1'
#
loop_
_entity.id
_entity.type
_entity.pdbx_description
1 polymer ?
#
loop_
_entity_poly.entity_id
_entity_poly.type
_entity_poly.pdbx_seq_one_letter_code
_entity_poly.pdbx_strand_id
1 'polypeptide(L)'
;MRSLSSPPDTPGAGAAGRSLRSPAYMRQVSSEPAAVAPVSSLEQLKRRPRQPGEASFFYYDPHFQLNSAKVLPGEYFVSRDEMAIVTVLGSCIAACLWDRFMRIGGMNHFMLPEGDSRDASGRYGSYAMELLINELLKAGAKRDR
;
A
#
# COMPACT_ATOMS: atom_id res chain seq x y z
N MET A 1 -17.12 -76.71 1.45
CA MET A 1 -16.05 -76.85 2.48
C MET A 1 -15.36 -75.51 2.70
N ARG A 2 -15.27 -75.07 3.95
CA ARG A 2 -14.57 -73.90 4.53
C ARG A 2 -15.20 -72.53 4.18
N SER A 3 -16.12 -72.06 4.96
CA SER A 3 -16.04 -71.21 6.15
C SER A 3 -15.11 -69.99 5.96
N LEU A 4 -15.70 -68.83 5.72
CA LEU A 4 -15.06 -67.53 5.79
C LEU A 4 -15.64 -66.76 6.97
N SER A 5 -14.82 -66.57 7.94
CA SER A 5 -15.05 -65.80 9.17
C SER A 5 -14.95 -64.28 8.85
N SER A 6 -15.93 -63.56 9.37
CA SER A 6 -15.97 -62.09 9.35
C SER A 6 -14.96 -61.52 10.33
N PRO A 7 -14.33 -60.35 10.04
CA PRO A 7 -13.53 -59.59 11.00
C PRO A 7 -14.41 -58.73 11.90
N PRO A 8 -13.90 -58.33 13.09
CA PRO A 8 -14.67 -57.62 14.11
C PRO A 8 -14.80 -56.12 13.86
N ASP A 9 -15.89 -55.56 14.35
CA ASP A 9 -16.21 -54.17 14.44
C ASP A 9 -15.15 -53.33 15.16
N THR A 10 -14.77 -52.20 14.54
CA THR A 10 -13.95 -51.16 15.18
C THR A 10 -14.85 -49.99 15.57
N PRO A 11 -14.78 -49.48 16.80
CA PRO A 11 -15.59 -48.36 17.25
C PRO A 11 -15.08 -47.04 16.65
N GLY A 12 -16.03 -46.20 16.18
CA GLY A 12 -15.79 -44.90 15.64
C GLY A 12 -15.17 -43.93 16.62
N ALA A 13 -14.04 -43.35 16.26
CA ALA A 13 -13.48 -42.19 16.93
C ALA A 13 -13.95 -40.91 16.22
N GLY A 14 -14.81 -40.15 16.89
CA GLY A 14 -15.22 -38.83 16.47
C GLY A 14 -14.04 -37.87 16.42
N ALA A 15 -13.71 -37.43 15.22
CA ALA A 15 -12.76 -36.33 15.03
C ALA A 15 -13.49 -35.00 15.26
N ALA A 16 -13.37 -34.49 16.48
CA ALA A 16 -13.72 -33.10 16.78
C ALA A 16 -12.82 -32.16 15.97
N GLY A 17 -13.40 -31.43 15.04
CA GLY A 17 -12.75 -30.37 14.28
C GLY A 17 -12.22 -29.30 15.23
N ARG A 18 -10.91 -29.26 15.44
CA ARG A 18 -10.24 -28.17 16.14
C ARG A 18 -10.23 -26.95 15.22
N SER A 19 -11.08 -25.98 15.57
CA SER A 19 -11.02 -24.62 15.08
C SER A 19 -9.62 -24.04 15.32
N LEU A 20 -8.86 -23.83 14.26
CA LEU A 20 -7.57 -23.14 14.27
C LEU A 20 -7.78 -21.61 14.38
N ARG A 21 -8.49 -21.17 15.40
CA ARG A 21 -8.51 -19.76 15.79
C ARG A 21 -7.72 -19.63 17.08
N SER A 22 -6.41 -19.45 16.92
CA SER A 22 -5.54 -19.17 18.07
C SER A 22 -5.90 -17.79 18.67
N PRO A 23 -6.29 -17.73 19.96
CA PRO A 23 -6.60 -16.47 20.63
C PRO A 23 -5.39 -15.54 20.76
N ALA A 24 -4.19 -16.01 20.49
CA ALA A 24 -2.95 -15.23 20.59
C ALA A 24 -2.78 -14.20 19.44
N TYR A 25 -3.37 -14.44 18.27
CA TYR A 25 -3.27 -13.49 17.15
C TYR A 25 -4.09 -12.22 17.37
N MET A 26 -5.18 -12.30 18.10
CA MET A 26 -6.04 -11.13 18.37
C MET A 26 -5.54 -10.22 19.49
N ARG A 27 -4.53 -10.62 20.25
CA ARG A 27 -4.04 -9.83 21.39
C ARG A 27 -2.84 -8.94 21.08
N GLN A 28 -2.28 -9.01 19.86
CA GLN A 28 -1.15 -8.17 19.45
C GLN A 28 -1.55 -6.93 18.60
N VAL A 29 -2.84 -6.68 18.41
CA VAL A 29 -3.33 -5.52 17.65
C VAL A 29 -3.74 -4.35 18.55
N SER A 30 -3.59 -4.49 19.86
CA SER A 30 -3.87 -3.41 20.84
C SER A 30 -2.61 -2.72 21.34
N SER A 31 -1.65 -2.41 20.46
CA SER A 31 -0.75 -1.29 20.69
C SER A 31 -1.48 -0.01 20.27
N GLU A 32 -1.61 0.93 21.19
CA GLU A 32 -2.24 2.22 20.98
C GLU A 32 -1.90 2.80 19.60
N PRO A 33 -2.89 3.32 18.85
CA PRO A 33 -2.59 4.00 17.61
C PRO A 33 -1.69 5.18 17.96
N ALA A 34 -0.46 5.20 17.42
CA ALA A 34 0.36 6.39 17.42
C ALA A 34 -0.54 7.57 17.03
N ALA A 35 -0.53 8.64 17.81
CA ALA A 35 -1.41 9.79 17.63
C ALA A 35 -1.49 10.13 16.15
N VAL A 36 -2.68 9.95 15.58
CA VAL A 36 -2.93 10.23 14.16
C VAL A 36 -2.66 11.71 13.98
N ALA A 37 -1.62 12.05 13.22
CA ALA A 37 -1.38 13.43 12.85
C ALA A 37 -2.67 14.01 12.26
N PRO A 38 -3.01 15.29 12.58
CA PRO A 38 -4.24 15.87 12.08
C PRO A 38 -4.25 15.78 10.55
N VAL A 39 -5.30 15.18 10.02
CA VAL A 39 -5.49 15.02 8.57
C VAL A 39 -5.44 16.41 7.94
N SER A 40 -4.50 16.64 7.03
CA SER A 40 -4.41 17.91 6.33
C SER A 40 -5.73 18.19 5.61
N SER A 41 -6.28 19.40 5.79
CA SER A 41 -7.49 19.75 5.05
C SER A 41 -7.19 19.81 3.55
N LEU A 42 -8.20 19.56 2.72
CA LEU A 42 -8.06 19.63 1.26
C LEU A 42 -7.48 20.98 0.79
N GLU A 43 -7.88 22.07 1.46
CA GLU A 43 -7.36 23.40 1.21
C GLU A 43 -5.88 23.57 1.55
N GLN A 44 -5.42 22.95 2.65
CA GLN A 44 -4.00 22.92 3.00
C GLN A 44 -3.20 22.13 1.97
N LEU A 45 -3.70 20.96 1.53
CA LEU A 45 -3.09 20.17 0.46
C LEU A 45 -2.95 20.96 -0.84
N LYS A 46 -3.96 21.73 -1.22
CA LYS A 46 -3.95 22.56 -2.43
C LYS A 46 -2.97 23.74 -2.34
N ARG A 47 -2.78 24.32 -1.18
CA ARG A 47 -1.96 25.53 -0.97
C ARG A 47 -0.49 25.28 -0.66
N ARG A 48 -0.12 24.07 -0.26
CA ARG A 48 1.27 23.78 0.10
C ARG A 48 2.21 23.92 -1.10
N PRO A 49 3.45 24.38 -0.92
CA PRO A 49 4.47 24.35 -1.96
C PRO A 49 4.73 22.92 -2.42
N ARG A 50 4.98 22.72 -3.71
CA ARG A 50 5.23 21.40 -4.31
C ARG A 50 6.64 21.28 -4.81
N GLN A 51 7.17 20.07 -4.77
CA GLN A 51 8.41 19.73 -5.42
C GLN A 51 8.19 19.50 -6.93
N PRO A 52 9.23 19.67 -7.75
CA PRO A 52 9.13 19.32 -9.17
C PRO A 52 8.66 17.86 -9.36
N GLY A 53 7.66 17.66 -10.21
CA GLY A 53 7.07 16.35 -10.46
C GLY A 53 6.12 15.84 -9.38
N GLU A 54 5.88 16.59 -8.33
CA GLU A 54 4.89 16.21 -7.31
C GLU A 54 3.46 16.48 -7.81
N ALA A 55 2.55 15.53 -7.53
CA ALA A 55 1.14 15.62 -7.91
C ALA A 55 0.50 16.93 -7.42
N SER A 56 -0.31 17.52 -8.29
CA SER A 56 -0.91 18.83 -8.06
C SER A 56 -2.43 18.81 -7.97
N PHE A 57 -3.05 17.69 -8.28
CA PHE A 57 -4.51 17.57 -8.34
C PHE A 57 -5.03 16.87 -7.08
N PHE A 58 -5.74 17.63 -6.22
CA PHE A 58 -6.34 17.13 -4.98
C PHE A 58 -7.84 17.38 -4.99
N TYR A 59 -8.60 16.38 -4.50
CA TYR A 59 -10.06 16.45 -4.41
C TYR A 59 -10.55 15.57 -3.26
N TYR A 60 -11.80 15.78 -2.86
CA TYR A 60 -12.50 14.87 -1.95
C TYR A 60 -13.18 13.79 -2.80
N ASP A 61 -12.90 12.53 -2.49
CA ASP A 61 -13.55 11.41 -3.16
C ASP A 61 -14.75 10.92 -2.32
N PRO A 62 -15.98 11.11 -2.82
CA PRO A 62 -17.17 10.71 -2.05
C PRO A 62 -17.37 9.20 -1.97
N HIS A 63 -16.76 8.42 -2.87
CA HIS A 63 -16.86 6.96 -2.84
C HIS A 63 -16.02 6.37 -1.70
N PHE A 64 -14.80 6.83 -1.54
CA PHE A 64 -13.92 6.42 -0.45
C PHE A 64 -14.08 7.28 0.80
N GLN A 65 -14.78 8.40 0.72
CA GLN A 65 -14.94 9.40 1.79
C GLN A 65 -13.59 9.92 2.32
N LEU A 66 -12.62 10.07 1.42
CA LEU A 66 -11.27 10.50 1.72
C LEU A 66 -10.83 11.67 0.83
N ASN A 67 -9.92 12.49 1.33
CA ASN A 67 -9.13 13.36 0.48
C ASN A 67 -8.28 12.49 -0.45
N SER A 68 -8.15 12.90 -1.70
CA SER A 68 -7.48 12.12 -2.73
C SER A 68 -6.47 12.96 -3.48
N ALA A 69 -5.32 12.38 -3.79
CA ALA A 69 -4.33 12.92 -4.70
C ALA A 69 -4.36 12.12 -6.01
N LYS A 70 -4.55 12.80 -7.14
CA LYS A 70 -4.44 12.18 -8.46
C LYS A 70 -3.03 12.36 -9.01
N VAL A 71 -2.36 11.26 -9.27
CA VAL A 71 -1.00 11.23 -9.83
C VAL A 71 -1.11 11.08 -11.34
N LEU A 72 -0.64 12.07 -12.08
CA LEU A 72 -0.62 12.09 -13.54
C LEU A 72 0.68 11.45 -14.08
N PRO A 73 0.76 11.11 -15.39
CA PRO A 73 1.97 10.57 -15.98
C PRO A 73 3.20 11.47 -15.76
N GLY A 74 4.26 10.89 -15.20
CA GLY A 74 5.49 11.61 -14.83
C GLY A 74 5.47 12.22 -13.42
N GLU A 75 4.36 12.10 -12.70
CA GLU A 75 4.23 12.61 -11.34
C GLU A 75 4.43 11.50 -10.28
N TYR A 76 4.66 11.95 -9.05
CA TYR A 76 4.64 11.13 -7.85
C TYR A 76 3.91 11.85 -6.72
N PHE A 77 3.53 11.10 -5.68
CA PHE A 77 2.99 11.67 -4.45
C PHE A 77 3.33 10.79 -3.26
N VAL A 78 3.65 11.43 -2.12
CA VAL A 78 3.93 10.76 -0.85
C VAL A 78 3.14 11.44 0.25
N SER A 79 2.51 10.65 1.13
CA SER A 79 1.75 11.16 2.26
C SER A 79 1.86 10.28 3.50
N ARG A 80 1.69 10.92 4.66
CA ARG A 80 1.43 10.31 5.96
C ARG A 80 -0.04 10.40 6.37
N ASP A 81 -0.78 11.28 5.70
CA ASP A 81 -2.18 11.48 5.98
C ASP A 81 -3.01 10.28 5.51
N GLU A 82 -4.12 10.04 6.17
CA GLU A 82 -5.12 9.09 5.72
C GLU A 82 -5.83 9.67 4.50
N MET A 83 -5.39 9.23 3.32
CA MET A 83 -5.93 9.70 2.05
C MET A 83 -5.76 8.65 0.96
N ALA A 84 -6.49 8.79 -0.13
CA ALA A 84 -6.33 7.96 -1.31
C ALA A 84 -5.29 8.58 -2.26
N ILE A 85 -4.44 7.75 -2.84
CA ILE A 85 -3.57 8.12 -3.95
C ILE A 85 -4.06 7.34 -5.16
N VAL A 86 -4.47 8.04 -6.20
CA VAL A 86 -5.14 7.44 -7.35
C VAL A 86 -4.48 7.83 -8.66
N THR A 87 -4.55 6.95 -9.63
CA THR A 87 -4.16 7.22 -11.02
C THR A 87 -5.02 6.42 -11.98
N VAL A 88 -4.95 6.75 -13.26
CA VAL A 88 -5.61 6.01 -14.33
C VAL A 88 -4.53 5.43 -15.23
N LEU A 89 -4.50 4.10 -15.35
CA LEU A 89 -3.52 3.38 -16.15
C LEU A 89 -4.12 2.91 -17.47
N GLY A 90 -3.40 3.15 -18.55
CA GLY A 90 -3.54 2.46 -19.83
C GLY A 90 -2.35 1.53 -20.02
N SER A 91 -1.42 1.93 -20.89
CA SER A 91 -0.15 1.22 -21.10
C SER A 91 0.99 1.62 -20.14
N CYS A 92 0.68 2.50 -19.19
CA CYS A 92 1.63 3.00 -18.20
C CYS A 92 1.74 2.08 -16.98
N ILE A 93 2.70 2.39 -16.11
CA ILE A 93 2.96 1.67 -14.87
C ILE A 93 2.85 2.66 -13.69
N ALA A 94 2.29 2.22 -12.58
CA ALA A 94 2.37 2.90 -11.30
C ALA A 94 2.98 1.97 -10.26
N ALA A 95 3.99 2.46 -9.54
CA ALA A 95 4.51 1.77 -8.38
C ALA A 95 3.92 2.38 -7.12
N CYS A 96 3.46 1.52 -6.21
CA CYS A 96 2.93 1.90 -4.91
C CYS A 96 3.87 1.34 -3.83
N LEU A 97 4.36 2.19 -2.95
CA LEU A 97 5.22 1.82 -1.84
C LEU A 97 4.57 2.23 -0.52
N TRP A 98 4.74 1.38 0.50
CA TRP A 98 4.12 1.59 1.81
C TRP A 98 5.03 1.13 2.95
N ASP A 99 5.38 2.05 3.86
CA ASP A 99 5.95 1.72 5.16
C ASP A 99 4.82 1.63 6.19
N ARG A 100 4.47 0.41 6.57
CA ARG A 100 3.36 0.12 7.49
C ARG A 100 3.59 0.61 8.91
N PHE A 101 4.86 0.72 9.34
CA PHE A 101 5.21 1.13 10.70
C PHE A 101 5.16 2.64 10.86
N MET A 102 5.70 3.35 9.87
CA MET A 102 5.68 4.81 9.84
C MET A 102 4.38 5.36 9.27
N ARG A 103 3.53 4.48 8.68
CA ARG A 103 2.27 4.84 8.00
C ARG A 103 2.49 5.90 6.93
N ILE A 104 3.52 5.68 6.10
CA ILE A 104 3.86 6.54 4.98
C ILE A 104 3.66 5.75 3.71
N GLY A 105 2.87 6.30 2.80
CA GLY A 105 2.63 5.72 1.48
C GLY A 105 2.96 6.66 0.36
N GLY A 106 3.25 6.09 -0.80
CA GLY A 106 3.50 6.88 -2.01
C GLY A 106 3.23 6.08 -3.27
N MET A 107 3.00 6.82 -4.34
CA MET A 107 2.79 6.29 -5.69
C MET A 107 3.50 7.18 -6.69
N ASN A 108 4.05 6.58 -7.74
CA ASN A 108 4.45 7.27 -8.95
C ASN A 108 3.68 6.74 -10.17
N HIS A 109 3.77 7.45 -11.27
CA HIS A 109 3.18 7.06 -12.55
C HIS A 109 4.16 7.32 -13.67
N PHE A 110 4.71 6.27 -14.28
CA PHE A 110 5.69 6.40 -15.36
C PHE A 110 5.26 5.63 -16.61
N MET A 111 5.83 6.02 -17.75
CA MET A 111 5.38 5.55 -19.06
C MET A 111 6.40 4.65 -19.75
N LEU A 112 7.68 4.87 -19.50
CA LEU A 112 8.79 4.21 -20.19
C LEU A 112 9.75 3.59 -19.18
N PRO A 113 10.31 2.40 -19.46
CA PRO A 113 11.22 1.73 -18.53
C PRO A 113 12.53 2.52 -18.36
N GLU A 114 13.07 3.05 -19.43
CA GLU A 114 14.33 3.79 -19.44
C GLU A 114 14.27 4.96 -20.44
N GLY A 115 15.12 5.96 -20.24
CA GLY A 115 15.28 7.11 -21.10
C GLY A 115 16.75 7.53 -21.25
N ASP A 116 17.01 8.60 -22.03
CA ASP A 116 18.33 9.19 -22.10
C ASP A 116 18.78 9.62 -20.70
N SER A 117 19.98 9.22 -20.29
CA SER A 117 20.58 9.54 -18.99
C SER A 117 20.64 11.04 -18.66
N ARG A 118 20.44 11.89 -19.66
CA ARG A 118 20.37 13.35 -19.54
C ARG A 118 18.98 13.90 -19.26
N ASP A 119 17.95 13.07 -19.43
CA ASP A 119 16.55 13.45 -19.17
C ASP A 119 16.09 12.89 -17.82
N ALA A 120 16.31 13.66 -16.75
CA ALA A 120 15.82 13.37 -15.41
C ALA A 120 14.30 13.64 -15.33
N SER A 121 13.52 12.83 -16.02
CA SER A 121 12.06 12.95 -16.10
C SER A 121 11.38 11.81 -15.35
N GLY A 122 10.36 12.14 -14.55
CA GLY A 122 9.47 11.16 -13.89
C GLY A 122 8.73 10.24 -14.87
N ARG A 123 8.89 10.43 -16.19
CA ARG A 123 8.34 9.54 -17.23
C ARG A 123 9.10 8.21 -17.34
N TYR A 124 10.36 8.18 -16.90
CA TYR A 124 11.23 7.00 -16.97
C TYR A 124 11.25 6.25 -15.65
N GLY A 125 11.05 4.94 -15.71
CA GLY A 125 10.85 4.11 -14.53
C GLY A 125 12.00 4.13 -13.54
N SER A 126 13.26 4.10 -14.02
CA SER A 126 14.43 4.16 -13.14
C SER A 126 14.46 5.44 -12.31
N TYR A 127 14.34 6.60 -12.94
CA TYR A 127 14.29 7.89 -12.26
C TYR A 127 13.04 8.04 -11.38
N ALA A 128 11.86 7.63 -11.90
CA ALA A 128 10.61 7.71 -11.15
C ALA A 128 10.64 6.87 -9.86
N MET A 129 11.27 5.70 -9.90
CA MET A 129 11.43 4.83 -8.72
C MET A 129 12.40 5.44 -7.72
N GLU A 130 13.55 5.94 -8.18
CA GLU A 130 14.53 6.60 -7.32
C GLU A 130 13.91 7.83 -6.63
N LEU A 131 13.19 8.65 -7.37
CA LEU A 131 12.51 9.82 -6.84
C LEU A 131 11.48 9.43 -5.77
N LEU A 132 10.60 8.47 -6.05
CA LEU A 132 9.60 7.99 -5.10
C LEU A 132 10.24 7.46 -3.81
N ILE A 133 11.28 6.62 -3.93
CA ILE A 133 11.99 6.06 -2.78
C ILE A 133 12.63 7.18 -1.95
N ASN A 134 13.31 8.13 -2.59
CA ASN A 134 13.94 9.24 -1.89
C ASN A 134 12.94 10.13 -1.16
N GLU A 135 11.79 10.41 -1.75
CA GLU A 135 10.74 11.20 -1.10
C GLU A 135 10.08 10.45 0.08
N LEU A 136 9.89 9.13 -0.03
CA LEU A 136 9.44 8.30 1.10
C LEU A 136 10.46 8.34 2.26
N LEU A 137 11.76 8.22 1.97
CA LEU A 137 12.82 8.30 2.98
C LEU A 137 12.89 9.68 3.64
N LYS A 138 12.77 10.77 2.87
CA LYS A 138 12.68 12.14 3.40
C LYS A 138 11.45 12.32 4.28
N ALA A 139 10.33 11.68 3.93
CA ALA A 139 9.14 11.66 4.76
C ALA A 139 9.31 10.79 6.02
N GLY A 140 10.39 10.03 6.17
CA GLY A 140 10.73 9.23 7.35
C GLY A 140 10.43 7.74 7.23
N ALA A 141 10.12 7.24 6.04
CA ALA A 141 10.06 5.80 5.78
C ALA A 141 11.46 5.17 5.91
N LYS A 142 11.52 3.85 6.12
CA LYS A 142 12.78 3.12 6.27
C LYS A 142 12.89 2.01 5.23
N ARG A 143 14.11 1.74 4.73
CA ARG A 143 14.38 0.76 3.67
C ARG A 143 14.21 -0.69 4.10
N ASP A 144 14.32 -0.96 5.38
CA ASP A 144 14.28 -2.30 5.98
C ASP A 144 12.88 -2.75 6.39
N ARG A 145 11.85 -2.07 5.87
CA ARG A 145 10.45 -2.30 6.26
C ARG A 145 9.50 -2.40 5.09
#